data_74c66a4d6658c993d24934ae48646854
#
_entry.id   74c66a4d6658c993d24934ae48646854
#
_cell.length_a   1.000
_cell.length_b   1.000
_cell.length_c   1.000
_cell.angle_alpha   90.00
_cell.angle_beta   90.00
_cell.angle_gamma   90.00
#
_symmetry.space_group_name_H-M   'P 1'
#
loop_
_entity.id
_entity.type
_entity.pdbx_description
1 polymer ?
#
loop_
_entity_poly.entity_id
_entity_poly.type
_entity_poly.pdbx_seq_one_letter_code
_entity_poly.pdbx_strand_id
1 'polypeptide(L)'
;MKLILLALSCVAFALVGIACTETATPTTTSTPRTASASPSPAGSASADEFAHAREIYAKNCEACHGPNAEGGLAKVDNKQIKVPSLKSDHAIKHTDEKLTKMITNGEEEMPAFKDKLTQDEINLMVRYIRKVVQGKG
;
A
#
# COMPACT_ATOMS: atom_id res chain seq x y z
N MET A 1 -33.21 -33.32 -3.53
CA MET A 1 -33.49 -34.22 -2.39
C MET A 1 -32.17 -34.60 -1.75
N LYS A 2 -31.84 -34.00 -0.61
CA LYS A 2 -31.29 -34.60 0.60
C LYS A 2 -31.04 -33.47 1.59
N LEU A 3 -32.02 -33.25 2.44
CA LEU A 3 -31.87 -32.56 3.71
C LEU A 3 -31.02 -33.44 4.63
N ILE A 4 -30.04 -32.83 5.31
CA ILE A 4 -29.56 -33.35 6.58
C ILE A 4 -29.48 -32.17 7.55
N LEU A 5 -30.45 -32.18 8.44
CA LEU A 5 -30.48 -31.53 9.74
C LEU A 5 -29.49 -32.24 10.67
N LEU A 6 -28.90 -31.48 11.59
CA LEU A 6 -28.44 -31.86 12.93
C LEU A 6 -27.37 -30.84 13.34
N ALA A 7 -27.27 -30.27 14.48
CA ALA A 7 -28.01 -30.20 15.71
C ALA A 7 -27.31 -29.12 16.56
N LEU A 8 -28.08 -28.48 17.39
CA LEU A 8 -27.66 -27.57 18.47
C LEU A 8 -26.57 -28.17 19.35
N SER A 9 -25.57 -27.37 19.74
CA SER A 9 -24.90 -27.54 21.03
C SER A 9 -24.61 -26.15 21.63
N CYS A 10 -25.48 -25.76 22.52
CA CYS A 10 -25.24 -24.72 23.51
C CYS A 10 -24.26 -25.24 24.55
N VAL A 11 -23.14 -24.56 24.75
CA VAL A 11 -22.37 -24.66 26.00
C VAL A 11 -22.19 -23.24 26.54
N ALA A 12 -22.96 -23.00 27.58
CA ALA A 12 -22.77 -21.88 28.48
C ALA A 12 -21.50 -22.11 29.32
N PHE A 13 -20.61 -21.15 29.36
CA PHE A 13 -19.56 -21.10 30.38
C PHE A 13 -19.69 -19.82 31.18
N ALA A 14 -19.90 -20.08 32.48
CA ALA A 14 -20.18 -19.14 33.51
C ALA A 14 -18.94 -18.29 33.89
N LEU A 15 -19.21 -17.07 34.23
CA LEU A 15 -18.67 -16.13 35.22
C LEU A 15 -17.52 -16.63 36.12
N VAL A 16 -16.37 -15.96 36.08
CA VAL A 16 -15.58 -15.70 37.28
C VAL A 16 -15.12 -14.23 37.20
N GLY A 17 -15.69 -13.44 38.08
CA GLY A 17 -15.22 -12.09 38.36
C GLY A 17 -14.03 -12.12 39.29
N ILE A 18 -13.08 -11.25 39.07
CA ILE A 18 -12.12 -10.80 40.09
C ILE A 18 -12.05 -9.28 39.99
N ALA A 19 -12.62 -8.65 40.99
CA ALA A 19 -12.43 -7.25 41.31
C ALA A 19 -11.07 -7.08 41.98
N CYS A 20 -10.27 -6.13 41.55
CA CYS A 20 -9.26 -5.48 42.37
C CYS A 20 -9.36 -3.97 42.15
N THR A 21 -9.94 -3.36 43.14
CA THR A 21 -9.84 -1.95 43.51
C THR A 21 -8.39 -1.66 43.90
N GLU A 22 -7.79 -0.61 43.40
CA GLU A 22 -6.96 0.25 44.25
C GLU A 22 -6.80 1.66 43.62
N THR A 23 -7.18 2.57 44.46
CA THR A 23 -7.09 4.01 44.44
C THR A 23 -5.64 4.45 44.60
N ALA A 24 -5.18 5.38 43.73
CA ALA A 24 -4.26 6.45 44.14
C ALA A 24 -4.08 7.48 43.03
N THR A 25 -4.66 8.64 43.19
CA THR A 25 -4.23 9.89 42.58
C THR A 25 -2.98 10.38 43.33
N PRO A 26 -1.97 10.92 42.60
CA PRO A 26 -1.69 12.33 42.84
C PRO A 26 -1.48 13.16 41.55
N THR A 27 -2.07 14.30 41.58
CA THR A 27 -1.82 15.52 40.87
C THR A 27 -0.33 15.84 40.71
N THR A 28 0.15 16.08 39.50
CA THR A 28 1.24 17.02 39.23
C THR A 28 1.20 17.56 37.80
N THR A 29 0.90 18.84 37.70
CA THR A 29 1.50 19.89 36.89
C THR A 29 1.72 19.61 35.40
N SER A 30 0.82 20.20 34.60
CA SER A 30 0.96 20.48 33.19
C SER A 30 2.20 21.33 32.89
N THR A 31 3.16 20.78 32.17
CA THR A 31 4.11 21.56 31.42
C THR A 31 3.80 21.40 29.96
N PRO A 32 3.55 22.46 29.17
CA PRO A 32 3.38 22.32 27.74
C PRO A 32 4.72 21.96 27.12
N ARG A 33 4.86 20.69 26.73
CA ARG A 33 6.00 20.27 25.93
C ARG A 33 5.76 20.78 24.50
N THR A 34 6.41 21.89 24.19
CA THR A 34 6.66 22.37 22.83
C THR A 34 7.01 21.18 21.95
N ALA A 35 6.19 20.95 20.93
CA ALA A 35 6.47 19.99 19.87
C ALA A 35 7.75 20.47 19.16
N SER A 36 8.88 19.90 19.55
CA SER A 36 10.12 20.02 18.81
C SER A 36 9.91 19.21 17.53
N ALA A 37 9.68 19.92 16.44
CA ALA A 37 9.80 19.37 15.11
C ALA A 37 11.24 18.87 14.97
N SER A 38 11.42 17.55 15.05
CA SER A 38 12.69 16.91 14.73
C SER A 38 12.97 17.17 13.26
N PRO A 39 14.07 17.83 12.88
CA PRO A 39 14.45 17.93 11.50
C PRO A 39 14.77 16.52 11.02
N SER A 40 14.03 16.08 10.01
CA SER A 40 14.35 14.87 9.24
C SER A 40 15.80 14.96 8.78
N PRO A 41 16.66 13.94 9.01
CA PRO A 41 18.04 14.00 8.56
C PRO A 41 18.05 13.98 7.03
N ALA A 42 18.32 15.10 6.43
CA ALA A 42 18.73 15.21 5.05
C ALA A 42 20.13 14.62 4.92
N GLY A 43 20.24 13.38 4.44
CA GLY A 43 21.57 12.83 4.19
C GLY A 43 21.62 11.30 4.27
N SER A 44 21.04 10.65 3.31
CA SER A 44 21.35 9.29 2.78
C SER A 44 20.15 8.78 1.95
N ALA A 45 19.64 9.63 1.09
CA ALA A 45 18.29 9.51 0.53
C ALA A 45 18.19 8.61 -0.72
N SER A 46 19.24 7.96 -1.21
CA SER A 46 19.13 7.30 -2.52
C SER A 46 18.84 5.79 -2.49
N ALA A 47 19.27 5.07 -1.45
CA ALA A 47 18.96 3.64 -1.34
C ALA A 47 17.67 3.39 -0.54
N ASP A 48 17.36 4.24 0.42
CA ASP A 48 16.23 4.09 1.35
C ASP A 48 14.95 4.80 0.84
N GLU A 49 15.10 5.85 0.03
CA GLU A 49 13.95 6.57 -0.55
C GLU A 49 12.99 5.65 -1.30
N PHE A 50 13.50 4.63 -2.00
CA PHE A 50 12.69 3.71 -2.77
C PHE A 50 12.44 2.35 -2.11
N ALA A 51 12.86 2.13 -0.86
CA ALA A 51 12.55 0.89 -0.15
C ALA A 51 11.03 0.71 -0.04
N HIS A 52 10.33 1.72 0.45
CA HIS A 52 8.87 1.71 0.53
C HIS A 52 8.18 1.61 -0.85
N ALA A 53 8.72 2.27 -1.86
CA ALA A 53 8.20 2.14 -3.22
C ALA A 53 8.31 0.72 -3.78
N ARG A 54 9.41 0.00 -3.48
CA ARG A 54 9.55 -1.41 -3.86
C ARG A 54 8.51 -2.31 -3.19
N GLU A 55 8.22 -2.06 -1.91
CA GLU A 55 7.18 -2.79 -1.18
C GLU A 55 5.79 -2.55 -1.79
N ILE A 56 5.46 -1.29 -2.10
CA ILE A 56 4.22 -0.93 -2.78
C ILE A 56 4.13 -1.61 -4.14
N TYR A 57 5.22 -1.58 -4.91
CA TYR A 57 5.29 -2.20 -6.23
C TYR A 57 5.05 -3.71 -6.15
N ALA A 58 5.78 -4.41 -5.31
CA ALA A 58 5.64 -5.86 -5.12
C ALA A 58 4.23 -6.26 -4.71
N LYS A 59 3.60 -5.48 -3.84
CA LYS A 59 2.25 -5.77 -3.34
C LYS A 59 1.14 -5.47 -4.34
N ASN A 60 1.27 -4.40 -5.12
CA ASN A 60 0.16 -3.84 -5.89
C ASN A 60 0.33 -3.85 -7.40
N CYS A 61 1.56 -3.92 -7.90
CA CYS A 61 1.87 -3.70 -9.33
C CYS A 61 2.48 -4.94 -10.00
N GLU A 62 3.34 -5.65 -9.28
CA GLU A 62 4.17 -6.75 -9.80
C GLU A 62 3.34 -7.88 -10.43
N ALA A 63 2.18 -8.21 -9.85
CA ALA A 63 1.32 -9.28 -10.36
C ALA A 63 0.92 -9.11 -11.83
N CYS A 64 0.84 -7.85 -12.29
CA CYS A 64 0.50 -7.51 -13.67
C CYS A 64 1.73 -7.04 -14.47
N HIS A 65 2.57 -6.17 -13.87
CA HIS A 65 3.69 -5.55 -14.55
C HIS A 65 4.98 -6.38 -14.54
N GLY A 66 5.02 -7.48 -13.78
CA GLY A 66 6.21 -8.32 -13.60
C GLY A 66 7.22 -7.74 -12.60
N PRO A 67 8.13 -8.57 -12.06
CA PRO A 67 9.07 -8.16 -11.02
C PRO A 67 10.09 -7.10 -11.50
N ASN A 68 10.36 -7.06 -12.80
CA ASN A 68 11.26 -6.08 -13.42
C ASN A 68 10.50 -5.05 -14.27
N ALA A 69 9.18 -4.96 -14.10
CA ALA A 69 8.32 -4.04 -14.87
C ALA A 69 8.33 -4.27 -16.39
N GLU A 70 8.60 -5.50 -16.82
CA GLU A 70 8.64 -5.93 -18.20
C GLU A 70 7.25 -6.11 -18.82
N GLY A 71 6.21 -6.18 -17.99
CA GLY A 71 4.87 -6.48 -18.45
C GLY A 71 4.71 -7.93 -18.90
N GLY A 72 3.85 -8.17 -19.87
CA GLY A 72 3.61 -9.51 -20.40
C GLY A 72 2.15 -9.92 -20.34
N LEU A 73 1.89 -11.23 -20.25
CA LEU A 73 0.53 -11.74 -20.10
C LEU A 73 0.20 -11.86 -18.60
N ALA A 74 -0.82 -11.14 -18.18
CA ALA A 74 -1.37 -11.22 -16.83
C ALA A 74 -2.79 -11.77 -16.86
N LYS A 75 -3.26 -12.34 -15.75
CA LYS A 75 -4.62 -12.84 -15.60
C LYS A 75 -5.38 -12.00 -14.59
N VAL A 76 -6.43 -11.33 -15.04
CA VAL A 76 -7.32 -10.52 -14.22
C VAL A 76 -8.74 -11.05 -14.40
N ASP A 77 -9.42 -11.39 -13.32
CA ASP A 77 -10.80 -11.91 -13.31
C ASP A 77 -11.05 -13.03 -14.35
N ASN A 78 -10.13 -13.98 -14.42
CA ASN A 78 -10.14 -15.10 -15.39
C ASN A 78 -9.92 -14.69 -16.86
N LYS A 79 -9.70 -13.40 -17.14
CA LYS A 79 -9.37 -12.88 -18.47
C LYS A 79 -7.86 -12.71 -18.59
N GLN A 80 -7.29 -13.18 -19.70
CA GLN A 80 -5.89 -12.95 -20.02
C GLN A 80 -5.76 -11.58 -20.71
N ILE A 81 -4.91 -10.73 -20.17
CA ILE A 81 -4.62 -9.40 -20.70
C ILE A 81 -3.14 -9.26 -21.02
N LYS A 82 -2.82 -8.41 -22.00
CA LYS A 82 -1.44 -8.05 -22.33
C LYS A 82 -1.09 -6.72 -21.67
N VAL A 83 -0.21 -6.78 -20.68
CA VAL A 83 0.26 -5.60 -19.94
C VAL A 83 1.52 -5.06 -20.63
N PRO A 84 1.56 -3.78 -21.00
CA PRO A 84 2.75 -3.20 -21.62
C PRO A 84 3.90 -3.06 -20.62
N SER A 85 5.13 -3.17 -21.10
CA SER A 85 6.32 -2.90 -20.28
C SER A 85 6.37 -1.43 -19.87
N LEU A 86 6.64 -1.17 -18.59
CA LEU A 86 6.88 0.19 -18.09
C LEU A 86 8.20 0.79 -18.61
N LYS A 87 9.06 -0.04 -19.25
CA LYS A 87 10.32 0.36 -19.88
C LYS A 87 10.18 0.60 -21.38
N SER A 88 8.99 0.41 -21.94
CA SER A 88 8.76 0.64 -23.37
C SER A 88 8.82 2.12 -23.72
N ASP A 89 9.19 2.43 -24.97
CA ASP A 89 9.21 3.81 -25.47
C ASP A 89 7.86 4.51 -25.32
N HIS A 90 6.76 3.76 -25.42
CA HIS A 90 5.43 4.28 -25.18
C HIS A 90 5.26 4.73 -23.72
N ALA A 91 5.58 3.86 -22.75
CA ALA A 91 5.46 4.18 -21.32
C ALA A 91 6.42 5.31 -20.90
N ILE A 92 7.61 5.35 -21.48
CA ILE A 92 8.62 6.39 -21.23
C ILE A 92 8.14 7.79 -21.68
N LYS A 93 7.31 7.86 -22.71
CA LYS A 93 6.77 9.13 -23.23
C LYS A 93 5.62 9.70 -22.41
N HIS A 94 5.00 8.94 -21.54
CA HIS A 94 3.99 9.49 -20.65
C HIS A 94 4.60 10.56 -19.75
N THR A 95 3.84 11.62 -19.45
CA THR A 95 4.24 12.61 -18.46
C THR A 95 4.01 12.09 -17.05
N ASP A 96 4.57 12.76 -16.02
CA ASP A 96 4.36 12.38 -14.63
C ASP A 96 2.90 12.54 -14.23
N GLU A 97 2.23 13.58 -14.76
CA GLU A 97 0.79 13.79 -14.55
C GLU A 97 -0.05 12.65 -15.14
N LYS A 98 0.34 12.16 -16.34
CA LYS A 98 -0.35 11.01 -16.95
C LYS A 98 -0.15 9.75 -16.11
N LEU A 99 1.08 9.46 -15.66
CA LEU A 99 1.35 8.33 -14.77
C LEU A 99 0.58 8.44 -13.46
N THR A 100 0.60 9.63 -12.82
CA THR A 100 -0.17 9.90 -11.61
C THR A 100 -1.65 9.62 -11.82
N LYS A 101 -2.24 10.12 -12.93
CA LYS A 101 -3.65 9.91 -13.25
C LYS A 101 -3.98 8.43 -13.48
N MET A 102 -3.11 7.70 -14.19
CA MET A 102 -3.29 6.26 -14.44
C MET A 102 -3.27 5.47 -13.13
N ILE A 103 -2.32 5.74 -12.23
CA ILE A 103 -2.25 5.07 -10.93
C ILE A 103 -3.46 5.45 -10.06
N THR A 104 -3.81 6.73 -10.02
CA THR A 104 -4.92 7.21 -9.18
C THR A 104 -6.25 6.63 -9.60
N ASN A 105 -6.59 6.72 -10.88
CA ASN A 105 -7.94 6.44 -11.38
C ASN A 105 -8.08 5.12 -12.13
N GLY A 106 -6.96 4.45 -12.41
CA GLY A 106 -6.94 3.33 -13.33
C GLY A 106 -7.04 3.76 -14.79
N GLU A 107 -6.79 2.85 -15.69
CA GLU A 107 -6.99 3.02 -17.13
C GLU A 107 -7.15 1.64 -17.79
N GLU A 108 -8.16 1.47 -18.61
CA GLU A 108 -8.48 0.18 -19.24
C GLU A 108 -8.58 -0.97 -18.21
N GLU A 109 -7.70 -1.95 -18.29
CA GLU A 109 -7.66 -3.10 -17.38
C GLU A 109 -6.83 -2.83 -16.09
N MET A 110 -6.19 -1.65 -15.98
CA MET A 110 -5.45 -1.25 -14.79
C MET A 110 -6.41 -0.71 -13.73
N PRO A 111 -6.46 -1.28 -12.51
CA PRO A 111 -7.36 -0.80 -11.47
C PRO A 111 -6.93 0.57 -10.92
N ALA A 112 -7.89 1.29 -10.33
CA ALA A 112 -7.61 2.51 -9.57
C ALA A 112 -6.97 2.18 -8.22
N PHE A 113 -6.00 3.01 -7.81
CA PHE A 113 -5.30 2.83 -6.53
C PHE A 113 -5.57 3.95 -5.51
N LYS A 114 -6.38 4.96 -5.83
CA LYS A 114 -6.72 6.07 -4.92
C LYS A 114 -7.31 5.65 -3.58
N ASP A 115 -7.95 4.48 -3.52
CA ASP A 115 -8.55 3.95 -2.29
C ASP A 115 -7.60 2.99 -1.55
N LYS A 116 -6.42 2.70 -2.13
CA LYS A 116 -5.40 1.79 -1.58
C LYS A 116 -4.08 2.49 -1.23
N LEU A 117 -3.78 3.57 -1.93
CA LEU A 117 -2.55 4.34 -1.79
C LEU A 117 -2.89 5.79 -1.51
N THR A 118 -2.13 6.41 -0.63
CA THR A 118 -2.16 7.86 -0.41
C THR A 118 -1.60 8.61 -1.62
N GLN A 119 -1.88 9.90 -1.73
CA GLN A 119 -1.32 10.72 -2.80
C GLN A 119 0.21 10.76 -2.77
N ASP A 120 0.81 10.76 -1.56
CA ASP A 120 2.26 10.74 -1.41
C ASP A 120 2.88 9.42 -1.88
N GLU A 121 2.23 8.30 -1.63
CA GLU A 121 2.63 6.99 -2.15
C GLU A 121 2.50 6.91 -3.67
N ILE A 122 1.44 7.49 -4.24
CA ILE A 122 1.27 7.59 -5.70
C ILE A 122 2.40 8.43 -6.30
N ASN A 123 2.71 9.57 -5.71
CA ASN A 123 3.82 10.42 -6.15
C ASN A 123 5.17 9.71 -6.00
N LEU A 124 5.37 8.95 -4.92
CA LEU A 124 6.54 8.13 -4.72
C LEU A 124 6.67 7.04 -5.80
N MET A 125 5.57 6.39 -6.16
CA MET A 125 5.54 5.39 -7.23
C MET A 125 5.90 5.99 -8.60
N VAL A 126 5.43 7.18 -8.92
CA VAL A 126 5.83 7.87 -10.16
C VAL A 126 7.34 8.13 -10.18
N ARG A 127 7.91 8.64 -9.09
CA ARG A 127 9.37 8.84 -8.98
C ARG A 127 10.14 7.51 -9.09
N TYR A 128 9.66 6.46 -8.44
CA TYR A 128 10.25 5.12 -8.52
C TYR A 128 10.25 4.59 -9.96
N ILE A 129 9.12 4.69 -10.65
CA ILE A 129 9.02 4.28 -12.06
C ILE A 129 10.03 5.05 -12.91
N ARG A 130 10.14 6.37 -12.74
CA ARG A 130 11.08 7.19 -13.49
C ARG A 130 12.53 6.84 -13.22
N LYS A 131 12.92 6.89 -11.95
CA LYS A 131 14.33 6.77 -11.57
C LYS A 131 14.84 5.34 -11.59
N VAL A 132 14.06 4.40 -11.04
CA VAL A 132 14.52 3.02 -10.87
C VAL A 132 14.14 2.14 -12.05
N VAL A 133 12.90 2.22 -12.52
CA VAL A 133 12.41 1.35 -13.59
C VAL A 133 12.85 1.83 -14.96
N GLN A 134 12.73 3.13 -15.25
CA GLN A 134 13.04 3.73 -16.56
C GLN A 134 14.44 4.33 -16.64
N GLY A 135 15.18 4.42 -15.52
CA GLY A 135 16.54 4.97 -15.50
C GLY A 135 16.61 6.46 -15.85
N LYS A 136 15.52 7.20 -15.62
CA LYS A 136 15.46 8.65 -15.83
C LYS A 136 15.82 9.37 -14.53
N GLY A 137 17.06 9.73 -14.35
CA GLY A 137 17.57 10.51 -13.22
C GLY A 137 17.96 11.91 -13.63
#